data_364cf64ed95fd62e90b977cc50bae695
#
_entry.id   364cf64ed95fd62e90b977cc50bae695
#
_cell.length_a   1.000
_cell.length_b   1.000
_cell.length_c   1.000
_cell.angle_alpha   90.00
_cell.angle_beta   90.00
_cell.angle_gamma   90.00
#
_symmetry.space_group_name_H-M   'P 1'
#
loop_
_entity.id
_entity.type
_entity.pdbx_description
1 polymer ?
#
loop_
_entity_poly.entity_id
_entity_poly.type
_entity_poly.pdbx_seq_one_letter_code
_entity_poly.pdbx_strand_id
1 'polypeptide(L)'
;KKLGMRLIEASDVVVYHHRKPLFREHLRQVSRFGLHRGFFAKKFKGSSLRLTYFTPSLLLVLLLAGVLASIISSFSLNIFLFTISAYLILSLAATLLEVKEAKLVLPVWLGIMATHVVYGVSFLAGLMKRDLKK
;
A
#
# COMPACT_ATOMS: atom_id res chain seq x y z
N LYS A 1 22.16 12.57 5.26
CA LYS A 1 23.32 13.09 4.51
C LYS A 1 23.46 14.62 4.56
N LYS A 2 22.39 15.40 4.68
CA LYS A 2 22.45 16.87 4.81
C LYS A 2 23.07 17.36 6.14
N LEU A 3 23.13 16.50 7.15
CA LEU A 3 23.66 16.83 8.48
C LEU A 3 25.10 16.31 8.71
N GLY A 4 25.77 15.80 7.68
CA GLY A 4 27.09 15.21 7.80
C GLY A 4 27.20 13.90 8.60
N MET A 5 26.08 13.40 9.11
CA MET A 5 26.04 12.13 9.88
C MET A 5 26.21 10.92 8.97
N ARG A 6 26.94 9.92 9.46
CA ARG A 6 27.09 8.62 8.81
C ARG A 6 26.04 7.63 9.37
N LEU A 7 25.36 6.92 8.48
CA LEU A 7 24.57 5.72 8.85
C LEU A 7 25.54 4.55 8.84
N ILE A 8 25.61 3.84 9.97
CA ILE A 8 26.39 2.60 10.11
C ILE A 8 25.39 1.47 10.15
N GLU A 9 25.54 0.50 9.26
CA GLU A 9 24.81 -0.75 9.27
C GLU A 9 25.70 -1.81 9.95
N ALA A 10 25.21 -2.38 11.06
CA ALA A 10 25.90 -3.40 11.79
C ALA A 10 25.21 -4.75 11.52
N SER A 11 25.83 -5.61 10.73
CA SER A 11 25.28 -6.92 10.32
C SER A 11 25.30 -7.98 11.43
N ASP A 12 26.05 -7.73 12.51
CA ASP A 12 26.21 -8.60 13.68
C ASP A 12 25.16 -8.32 14.78
N VAL A 13 24.39 -7.23 14.65
CA VAL A 13 23.33 -6.88 15.60
C VAL A 13 22.03 -7.55 15.23
N VAL A 14 21.65 -8.61 15.95
CA VAL A 14 20.38 -9.32 15.78
C VAL A 14 19.33 -8.74 16.73
N VAL A 15 18.22 -8.27 16.16
CA VAL A 15 17.07 -7.77 16.93
C VAL A 15 15.87 -8.68 16.73
N TYR A 16 15.38 -9.27 17.83
CA TYR A 16 14.15 -10.06 17.81
C TYR A 16 12.95 -9.12 17.93
N HIS A 17 12.05 -9.19 16.97
CA HIS A 17 10.84 -8.36 16.95
C HIS A 17 9.59 -9.22 16.74
N HIS A 18 8.64 -9.12 17.67
CA HIS A 18 7.33 -9.74 17.50
C HIS A 18 6.53 -9.00 16.43
N ARG A 19 6.11 -9.73 15.40
CA ARG A 19 5.25 -9.16 14.36
C ARG A 19 3.87 -8.85 14.95
N LYS A 20 3.29 -7.75 14.51
CA LYS A 20 1.94 -7.37 14.90
C LYS A 20 0.92 -8.33 14.29
N PRO A 21 -0.20 -8.62 15.02
CA PRO A 21 -1.29 -9.39 14.47
C PRO A 21 -1.79 -8.80 13.15
N LEU A 22 -2.17 -9.69 12.23
CA LEU A 22 -2.77 -9.32 10.96
C LEU A 22 -4.08 -8.53 11.20
N PHE A 23 -4.43 -7.65 10.28
CA PHE A 23 -5.56 -6.73 10.28
C PHE A 23 -5.41 -5.55 11.23
N ARG A 24 -6.03 -5.52 12.42
CA ARG A 24 -6.19 -4.29 13.22
C ARG A 24 -4.89 -3.54 13.47
N GLU A 25 -3.90 -4.17 14.05
CA GLU A 25 -2.63 -3.51 14.40
C GLU A 25 -1.74 -3.29 13.19
N HIS A 26 -1.71 -4.26 12.27
CA HIS A 26 -0.99 -4.14 11.01
C HIS A 26 -1.56 -2.99 10.18
N LEU A 27 -2.88 -2.94 9.95
CA LEU A 27 -3.50 -1.89 9.16
C LEU A 27 -3.37 -0.50 9.80
N ARG A 28 -3.41 -0.40 11.14
CA ARG A 28 -3.10 0.86 11.84
C ARG A 28 -1.66 1.32 11.56
N GLN A 29 -0.70 0.42 11.52
CA GLN A 29 0.69 0.73 11.18
C GLN A 29 0.81 1.14 9.72
N VAL A 30 0.20 0.41 8.81
CA VAL A 30 0.14 0.71 7.36
C VAL A 30 -0.46 2.10 7.12
N SER A 31 -1.56 2.43 7.78
CA SER A 31 -2.20 3.75 7.70
C SER A 31 -1.24 4.87 8.12
N ARG A 32 -0.54 4.70 9.24
CA ARG A 32 0.46 5.68 9.68
C ARG A 32 1.59 5.84 8.67
N PHE A 33 2.11 4.75 8.13
CA PHE A 33 3.15 4.80 7.10
C PHE A 33 2.67 5.49 5.83
N GLY A 34 1.48 5.15 5.34
CA GLY A 34 0.88 5.80 4.18
C GLY A 34 0.77 7.31 4.39
N LEU A 35 0.17 7.72 5.52
CA LEU A 35 -0.02 9.13 5.86
C LEU A 35 1.30 9.92 5.89
N HIS A 36 2.31 9.39 6.60
CA HIS A 36 3.62 10.07 6.70
C HIS A 36 4.33 10.09 5.35
N ARG A 37 4.29 9.00 4.57
CA ARG A 37 4.92 8.96 3.25
C ARG A 37 4.28 9.93 2.27
N GLY A 38 2.94 10.05 2.26
CA GLY A 38 2.23 11.03 1.45
C GLY A 38 2.64 12.46 1.81
N PHE A 39 2.65 12.78 3.10
CA PHE A 39 3.09 14.09 3.59
C PHE A 39 4.54 14.40 3.21
N PHE A 40 5.47 13.46 3.44
CA PHE A 40 6.88 13.66 3.13
C PHE A 40 7.18 13.70 1.64
N ALA A 41 6.46 12.94 0.81
CA ALA A 41 6.59 12.99 -0.64
C ALA A 41 6.30 14.42 -1.17
N LYS A 42 5.31 15.09 -0.59
CA LYS A 42 5.02 16.50 -0.89
C LYS A 42 6.08 17.45 -0.35
N LYS A 43 6.49 17.27 0.91
CA LYS A 43 7.36 18.22 1.63
C LYS A 43 8.82 18.09 1.25
N PHE A 44 9.31 16.89 0.97
CA PHE A 44 10.73 16.58 0.72
C PHE A 44 10.92 15.87 -0.64
N LYS A 45 10.59 16.57 -1.72
CA LYS A 45 10.62 16.03 -3.09
C LYS A 45 11.97 15.36 -3.46
N GLY A 46 13.09 15.92 -3.04
CA GLY A 46 14.42 15.41 -3.40
C GLY A 46 14.85 14.12 -2.68
N SER A 47 14.19 13.71 -1.59
CA SER A 47 14.60 12.54 -0.80
C SER A 47 13.49 11.52 -0.59
N SER A 48 12.23 11.94 -0.63
CA SER A 48 11.08 11.11 -0.25
C SER A 48 10.09 10.86 -1.39
N LEU A 49 10.29 11.48 -2.55
CA LEU A 49 9.46 11.26 -3.74
C LEU A 49 9.92 10.01 -4.48
N ARG A 50 9.31 8.86 -4.18
CA ARG A 50 9.53 7.60 -4.91
C ARG A 50 8.23 7.17 -5.57
N LEU A 51 8.26 6.88 -6.87
CA LEU A 51 7.09 6.47 -7.65
C LEU A 51 6.40 5.23 -7.08
N THR A 52 7.17 4.29 -6.53
CA THR A 52 6.65 3.08 -5.88
C THR A 52 5.70 3.34 -4.72
N TYR A 53 5.80 4.50 -4.07
CA TYR A 53 4.87 4.85 -2.98
C TYR A 53 3.48 5.24 -3.47
N PHE A 54 3.35 5.61 -4.73
CA PHE A 54 2.08 5.98 -5.34
C PHE A 54 1.29 4.77 -5.84
N THR A 55 1.93 3.60 -6.04
CA THR A 55 1.29 2.43 -6.63
C THR A 55 -0.03 2.03 -5.98
N PRO A 56 -0.15 1.88 -4.64
CA PRO A 56 -1.43 1.52 -4.03
C PRO A 56 -2.49 2.62 -4.15
N SER A 57 -2.07 3.89 -4.16
CA SER A 57 -2.99 5.03 -4.35
C SER A 57 -3.47 5.13 -5.78
N LEU A 58 -2.59 4.87 -6.75
CA LEU A 58 -2.95 4.82 -8.16
C LEU A 58 -3.95 3.69 -8.42
N LEU A 59 -3.72 2.49 -7.86
CA LEU A 59 -4.67 1.39 -7.92
C LEU A 59 -6.05 1.81 -7.41
N LEU A 60 -6.11 2.46 -6.25
CA LEU A 60 -7.36 2.94 -5.68
C LEU A 60 -8.08 3.95 -6.59
N VAL A 61 -7.34 4.93 -7.14
CA VAL A 61 -7.89 5.93 -8.06
C VAL A 61 -8.41 5.26 -9.35
N LEU A 62 -7.65 4.31 -9.90
CA LEU A 62 -8.07 3.56 -11.09
C LEU A 62 -9.32 2.70 -10.82
N LEU A 63 -9.43 2.09 -9.65
CA LEU A 63 -10.63 1.35 -9.25
C LEU A 63 -11.85 2.27 -9.16
N LEU A 64 -11.72 3.44 -8.52
CA LEU A 64 -12.81 4.40 -8.42
C LEU A 64 -13.20 4.97 -9.80
N ALA A 65 -12.22 5.33 -10.62
CA ALA A 65 -12.45 5.79 -11.99
C ALA A 65 -13.12 4.71 -12.86
N GLY A 66 -12.69 3.44 -12.69
CA GLY A 66 -13.28 2.30 -13.39
C GLY A 66 -14.74 2.06 -13.02
N VAL A 67 -15.08 2.16 -11.73
CA VAL A 67 -16.49 2.11 -11.27
C VAL A 67 -17.31 3.24 -11.92
N LEU A 68 -16.83 4.46 -11.91
CA LEU A 68 -17.54 5.59 -12.51
C LEU A 68 -17.69 5.42 -14.04
N ALA A 69 -16.63 5.01 -14.73
CA ALA A 69 -16.65 4.79 -16.16
C ALA A 69 -17.59 3.62 -16.57
N SER A 70 -17.72 2.60 -15.72
CA SER A 70 -18.59 1.46 -15.98
C SER A 70 -20.08 1.81 -16.07
N ILE A 71 -20.49 2.95 -15.48
CA ILE A 71 -21.85 3.46 -15.55
C ILE A 71 -22.15 4.06 -16.93
N ILE A 72 -21.11 4.51 -17.63
CA ILE A 72 -21.26 5.26 -18.88
C ILE A 72 -21.36 4.31 -20.09
N SER A 73 -20.65 3.19 -20.06
CA SER A 73 -20.52 2.31 -21.23
C SER A 73 -20.24 0.85 -20.84
N SER A 74 -20.91 -0.09 -21.52
CA SER A 74 -20.65 -1.53 -21.38
C SER A 74 -19.19 -1.90 -21.72
N PHE A 75 -18.58 -1.20 -22.65
CA PHE A 75 -17.16 -1.39 -22.97
C PHE A 75 -16.26 -1.05 -21.78
N SER A 76 -16.52 0.07 -21.11
CA SER A 76 -15.78 0.46 -19.90
C SER A 76 -16.00 -0.51 -18.75
N LEU A 77 -17.22 -1.04 -18.62
CA LEU A 77 -17.53 -2.10 -17.64
C LEU A 77 -16.68 -3.35 -17.89
N ASN A 78 -16.58 -3.81 -19.14
CA ASN A 78 -15.79 -5.00 -19.48
C ASN A 78 -14.29 -4.80 -19.18
N ILE A 79 -13.73 -3.64 -19.50
CA ILE A 79 -12.34 -3.28 -19.16
C ILE A 79 -12.15 -3.27 -17.65
N PHE A 80 -13.08 -2.67 -16.90
CA PHE A 80 -13.01 -2.63 -15.43
C PHE A 80 -13.05 -4.03 -14.83
N LEU A 81 -14.01 -4.87 -15.27
CA LEU A 81 -14.13 -6.25 -14.79
C LEU A 81 -12.89 -7.08 -15.11
N PHE A 82 -12.35 -6.95 -16.32
CA PHE A 82 -11.09 -7.62 -16.70
C PHE A 82 -9.93 -7.18 -15.80
N THR A 83 -9.77 -5.87 -15.59
CA THR A 83 -8.67 -5.31 -14.77
C THR A 83 -8.75 -5.77 -13.32
N ILE A 84 -9.93 -5.70 -12.71
CA ILE A 84 -10.09 -6.13 -11.31
C ILE A 84 -9.92 -7.64 -11.17
N SER A 85 -10.43 -8.43 -12.11
CA SER A 85 -10.25 -9.88 -12.11
C SER A 85 -8.77 -10.27 -12.25
N ALA A 86 -8.05 -9.64 -13.17
CA ALA A 86 -6.60 -9.85 -13.32
C ALA A 86 -5.85 -9.51 -12.03
N TYR A 87 -6.16 -8.38 -11.41
CA TYR A 87 -5.56 -8.00 -10.13
C TYR A 87 -5.83 -9.02 -9.01
N LEU A 88 -7.07 -9.49 -8.88
CA LEU A 88 -7.44 -10.47 -7.86
C LEU A 88 -6.76 -11.83 -8.10
N ILE A 89 -6.71 -12.30 -9.36
CA ILE A 89 -6.06 -13.55 -9.73
C ILE A 89 -4.57 -13.48 -9.48
N LEU A 90 -3.89 -12.41 -9.94
CA LEU A 90 -2.46 -12.27 -9.78
C LEU A 90 -2.06 -12.15 -8.30
N SER A 91 -2.84 -11.41 -7.50
CA SER A 91 -2.58 -11.30 -6.07
C SER A 91 -2.82 -12.59 -5.31
N LEU A 92 -3.84 -13.37 -5.72
CA LEU A 92 -4.08 -14.70 -5.16
C LEU A 92 -2.96 -15.68 -5.55
N ALA A 93 -2.56 -15.67 -6.82
CA ALA A 93 -1.45 -16.52 -7.30
C ALA A 93 -0.15 -16.20 -6.54
N ALA A 94 0.19 -14.92 -6.38
CA ALA A 94 1.35 -14.51 -5.58
C ALA A 94 1.24 -14.99 -4.12
N THR A 95 0.05 -14.93 -3.52
CA THR A 95 -0.17 -15.43 -2.17
C THR A 95 0.02 -16.94 -2.08
N LEU A 96 -0.49 -17.70 -3.05
CA LEU A 96 -0.35 -19.17 -3.11
C LEU A 96 1.12 -19.61 -3.27
N LEU A 97 1.93 -18.84 -3.99
CA LEU A 97 3.35 -19.14 -4.17
C LEU A 97 4.17 -18.91 -2.89
N GLU A 98 3.77 -17.95 -2.05
CA GLU A 98 4.52 -17.57 -0.85
C GLU A 98 4.01 -18.26 0.43
N VAL A 99 2.72 -18.57 0.52
CA VAL A 99 2.08 -19.10 1.73
C VAL A 99 1.97 -20.61 1.64
N LYS A 100 2.78 -21.31 2.47
CA LYS A 100 2.83 -22.77 2.49
C LYS A 100 1.63 -23.44 3.20
N GLU A 101 1.03 -22.76 4.17
CA GLU A 101 -0.10 -23.29 4.94
C GLU A 101 -1.43 -22.86 4.32
N ALA A 102 -2.20 -23.79 3.76
CA ALA A 102 -3.46 -23.51 3.07
C ALA A 102 -4.46 -22.68 3.91
N LYS A 103 -4.53 -22.92 5.24
CA LYS A 103 -5.41 -22.16 6.14
C LYS A 103 -5.07 -20.68 6.24
N LEU A 104 -3.82 -20.29 5.91
CA LEU A 104 -3.35 -18.90 5.96
C LEU A 104 -3.51 -18.16 4.63
N VAL A 105 -3.76 -18.85 3.52
CA VAL A 105 -3.86 -18.24 2.19
C VAL A 105 -4.94 -17.16 2.17
N LEU A 106 -6.15 -17.51 2.58
CA LEU A 106 -7.28 -16.56 2.56
C LEU A 106 -7.06 -15.34 3.47
N PRO A 107 -6.69 -15.48 4.76
CA PRO A 107 -6.46 -14.31 5.60
C PRO A 107 -5.27 -13.46 5.12
N VAL A 108 -4.21 -14.05 4.58
CA VAL A 108 -3.08 -13.29 4.02
C VAL A 108 -3.51 -12.52 2.78
N TRP A 109 -4.22 -13.17 1.85
CA TRP A 109 -4.72 -12.52 0.64
C TRP A 109 -5.65 -11.35 0.96
N LEU A 110 -6.62 -11.53 1.87
CA LEU A 110 -7.47 -10.44 2.34
C LEU A 110 -6.67 -9.33 3.03
N GLY A 111 -5.63 -9.68 3.78
CA GLY A 111 -4.70 -8.74 4.39
C GLY A 111 -3.95 -7.89 3.37
N ILE A 112 -3.54 -8.47 2.23
CA ILE A 112 -2.92 -7.74 1.11
C ILE A 112 -3.90 -6.74 0.50
N MET A 113 -5.15 -7.17 0.23
CA MET A 113 -6.20 -6.28 -0.29
C MET A 113 -6.43 -5.09 0.64
N ALA A 114 -6.65 -5.38 1.93
CA ALA A 114 -6.85 -4.36 2.95
C ALA A 114 -5.64 -3.41 3.07
N THR A 115 -4.42 -3.94 2.94
CA THR A 115 -3.18 -3.14 2.96
C THR A 115 -3.14 -2.15 1.81
N HIS A 116 -3.47 -2.56 0.58
CA HIS A 116 -3.47 -1.68 -0.58
C HIS A 116 -4.49 -0.55 -0.42
N VAL A 117 -5.70 -0.87 0.04
CA VAL A 117 -6.75 0.14 0.28
C VAL A 117 -6.35 1.11 1.39
N VAL A 118 -5.98 0.59 2.55
CA VAL A 118 -5.64 1.42 3.72
C VAL A 118 -4.43 2.30 3.46
N TYR A 119 -3.39 1.75 2.81
CA TYR A 119 -2.22 2.54 2.44
C TYR A 119 -2.57 3.61 1.41
N GLY A 120 -3.30 3.24 0.35
CA GLY A 120 -3.69 4.16 -0.73
C GLY A 120 -4.47 5.37 -0.21
N VAL A 121 -5.52 5.12 0.59
CA VAL A 121 -6.32 6.19 1.23
C VAL A 121 -5.45 7.04 2.14
N SER A 122 -4.64 6.42 3.00
CA SER A 122 -3.81 7.14 3.96
C SER A 122 -2.72 7.97 3.29
N PHE A 123 -2.15 7.48 2.19
CA PHE A 123 -1.16 8.21 1.41
C PHE A 123 -1.77 9.45 0.75
N LEU A 124 -2.94 9.32 0.12
CA LEU A 124 -3.67 10.46 -0.45
C LEU A 124 -4.03 11.48 0.64
N ALA A 125 -4.51 11.02 1.79
CA ALA A 125 -4.77 11.90 2.93
C ALA A 125 -3.49 12.62 3.40
N GLY A 126 -2.34 11.94 3.38
CA GLY A 126 -1.03 12.52 3.69
C GLY A 126 -0.61 13.61 2.70
N LEU A 127 -0.85 13.41 1.39
CA LEU A 127 -0.62 14.43 0.37
C LEU A 127 -1.46 15.70 0.60
N MET A 128 -2.67 15.56 1.11
CA MET A 128 -3.59 16.68 1.37
C MET A 128 -3.27 17.40 2.68
N LYS A 129 -2.64 16.75 3.66
CA LYS A 129 -2.33 17.38 4.95
C LYS A 129 -1.34 18.55 4.82
N ARG A 130 -1.64 19.65 5.53
CA ARG A 130 -0.73 20.82 5.65
C ARG A 130 0.33 20.59 6.70
N ASP A 131 -0.01 19.89 7.80
CA ASP A 131 0.90 19.61 8.91
C ASP A 131 0.58 18.24 9.53
N LEU A 132 1.62 17.58 10.07
CA LEU A 132 1.49 16.36 10.87
C LEU A 132 1.48 16.78 12.35
N LYS A 133 0.39 17.40 12.82
CA LYS A 133 0.21 17.57 14.26
C LYS A 133 -0.02 16.20 14.91
N LYS A 134 0.65 16.01 16.05
CA LYS A 134 0.47 14.85 16.94
C LYS A 134 -0.96 14.70 17.39
#